data_a7e4f5538ae07069552c5be242d00667
#
_entry.id   a7e4f5538ae07069552c5be242d00667
#
_cell.length_a   1.000
_cell.length_b   1.000
_cell.length_c   1.000
_cell.angle_alpha   90.00
_cell.angle_beta   90.00
_cell.angle_gamma   90.00
#
_symmetry.space_group_name_H-M   'P 1'
#
loop_
_entity.id
_entity.type
_entity.pdbx_description
1 polymer ?
#
loop_
_entity_poly.entity_id
_entity_poly.type
_entity_poly.pdbx_seq_one_letter_code
_entity_poly.pdbx_strand_id
1 'polypeptide(L)'
;ANAQMLFHYWKMGNYILYQQNLYGWGGKIINKLAQAIRFNYPEKKGYSVRNLSYMCQFAKAYPLSVLRKLIETDTKSTITSVQNITESVQELNNTVFTQEPLAQIQPADNKETTIMQEPLAQIPDVTGTISRICQIAIEDMERIFLSSPVARINWASHVVILNNPLLLGVRYWYMKQSVEMGWSSNVLKMQIESNLYDRQIKSI
;
A
#
# COMPACT_ATOMS: atom_id res chain seq x y z
N ALA A 1 -5.84 -10.43 12.87
CA ALA A 1 -7.01 -10.29 11.97
C ALA A 1 -6.99 -8.96 11.20
N ASN A 2 -6.70 -7.81 11.86
CA ASN A 2 -6.70 -6.50 11.20
C ASN A 2 -5.57 -6.35 10.16
N ALA A 3 -4.35 -6.74 10.46
CA ALA A 3 -3.19 -6.60 9.57
C ALA A 3 -3.36 -7.41 8.26
N GLN A 4 -3.90 -8.62 8.33
CA GLN A 4 -4.19 -9.45 7.16
C GLN A 4 -5.28 -8.82 6.27
N MET A 5 -6.31 -8.24 6.86
CA MET A 5 -7.32 -7.51 6.12
C MET A 5 -6.72 -6.27 5.42
N LEU A 6 -5.84 -5.54 6.08
CA LEU A 6 -5.14 -4.39 5.51
C LEU A 6 -4.24 -4.81 4.34
N PHE A 7 -3.52 -5.92 4.48
CA PHE A 7 -2.71 -6.48 3.39
C PHE A 7 -3.59 -6.87 2.20
N HIS A 8 -4.75 -7.49 2.45
CA HIS A 8 -5.72 -7.79 1.40
C HIS A 8 -6.21 -6.52 0.69
N TYR A 9 -6.53 -5.46 1.43
CA TYR A 9 -6.96 -4.18 0.86
C TYR A 9 -5.84 -3.51 0.05
N TRP A 10 -4.60 -3.60 0.53
CA TRP A 10 -3.44 -3.11 -0.19
C TRP A 10 -3.22 -3.87 -1.52
N LYS A 11 -3.32 -5.20 -1.51
CA LYS A 11 -3.25 -6.01 -2.75
C LYS A 11 -4.37 -5.64 -3.72
N MET A 12 -5.60 -5.52 -3.23
CA MET A 12 -6.75 -5.14 -4.05
C MET A 12 -6.54 -3.77 -4.69
N GLY A 13 -6.07 -2.79 -3.94
CA GLY A 13 -5.75 -1.47 -4.45
C GLY A 13 -4.69 -1.51 -5.55
N ASN A 14 -3.58 -2.23 -5.34
CA ASN A 14 -2.53 -2.41 -6.34
C ASN A 14 -3.06 -3.10 -7.61
N TYR A 15 -3.88 -4.14 -7.47
CA TYR A 15 -4.49 -4.82 -8.61
C TYR A 15 -5.38 -3.89 -9.44
N ILE A 16 -6.24 -3.09 -8.79
CA ILE A 16 -7.08 -2.13 -9.49
C ILE A 16 -6.24 -1.09 -10.23
N LEU A 17 -5.20 -0.56 -9.60
CA LEU A 17 -4.29 0.41 -10.21
C LEU A 17 -3.57 -0.18 -11.42
N TYR A 18 -3.10 -1.42 -11.33
CA TYR A 18 -2.49 -2.12 -12.43
C TYR A 18 -3.45 -2.28 -13.62
N GLN A 19 -4.69 -2.69 -13.36
CA GLN A 19 -5.72 -2.82 -14.40
C GLN A 19 -6.09 -1.46 -15.03
N GLN A 20 -6.15 -0.39 -14.23
CA GLN A 20 -6.38 0.97 -14.73
C GLN A 20 -5.26 1.42 -15.69
N ASN A 21 -4.01 1.10 -15.38
CA ASN A 21 -2.87 1.44 -16.23
C ASN A 21 -2.87 0.66 -17.54
N LEU A 22 -3.17 -0.66 -17.49
CA LEU A 22 -3.18 -1.51 -18.69
C LEU A 22 -4.27 -1.12 -19.70
N TYR A 23 -5.46 -0.80 -19.21
CA TYR A 23 -6.64 -0.64 -20.08
C TYR A 23 -7.11 0.81 -20.22
N GLY A 24 -6.43 1.78 -19.61
CA GLY A 24 -6.80 3.19 -19.66
C GLY A 24 -8.20 3.48 -19.07
N TRP A 25 -8.73 2.60 -18.26
CA TRP A 25 -10.12 2.60 -17.81
C TRP A 25 -10.27 3.27 -16.46
N GLY A 26 -10.23 4.56 -16.36
CA GLY A 26 -10.42 5.34 -15.14
C GLY A 26 -11.50 4.79 -14.15
N GLY A 27 -12.31 5.63 -13.55
CA GLY A 27 -13.29 5.24 -12.51
C GLY A 27 -14.31 4.16 -12.89
N LYS A 28 -14.49 3.85 -14.18
CA LYS A 28 -15.44 2.82 -14.63
C LYS A 28 -15.08 1.40 -14.16
N ILE A 29 -13.78 1.08 -13.98
CA ILE A 29 -13.34 -0.24 -13.46
C ILE A 29 -13.83 -0.45 -12.04
N ILE A 30 -13.71 0.55 -11.17
CA ILE A 30 -14.10 0.44 -9.75
C ILE A 30 -15.61 0.16 -9.65
N ASN A 31 -16.43 0.86 -10.44
CA ASN A 31 -17.86 0.63 -10.47
C ASN A 31 -18.23 -0.79 -10.94
N LYS A 32 -17.62 -1.25 -12.03
CA LYS A 32 -17.84 -2.60 -12.56
C LYS A 32 -17.40 -3.67 -11.55
N LEU A 33 -16.25 -3.49 -10.92
CA LEU A 33 -15.73 -4.41 -9.90
C LEU A 33 -16.68 -4.46 -8.68
N ALA A 34 -17.13 -3.30 -8.17
CA ALA A 34 -18.07 -3.26 -7.06
C ALA A 34 -19.39 -3.97 -7.37
N GLN A 35 -19.92 -3.80 -8.60
CA GLN A 35 -21.11 -4.50 -9.06
C GLN A 35 -20.88 -6.00 -9.18
N ALA A 36 -19.76 -6.43 -9.78
CA ALA A 36 -19.43 -7.84 -9.94
C ALA A 36 -19.26 -8.54 -8.58
N ILE A 37 -18.59 -7.91 -7.62
CA ILE A 37 -18.45 -8.46 -6.27
C ILE A 37 -19.81 -8.58 -5.59
N ARG A 38 -20.66 -7.55 -5.67
CA ARG A 38 -22.01 -7.59 -5.08
C ARG A 38 -22.88 -8.67 -5.69
N PHE A 39 -22.78 -8.89 -7.00
CA PHE A 39 -23.56 -9.91 -7.70
C PHE A 39 -23.11 -11.32 -7.39
N ASN A 40 -21.79 -11.59 -7.46
CA ASN A 40 -21.24 -12.93 -7.28
C ASN A 40 -21.04 -13.33 -5.81
N TYR A 41 -20.89 -12.33 -4.91
CA TYR A 41 -20.58 -12.54 -3.49
C TYR A 41 -21.40 -11.60 -2.61
N PRO A 42 -22.73 -11.72 -2.57
CA PRO A 42 -23.62 -10.79 -1.88
C PRO A 42 -23.36 -10.71 -0.37
N GLU A 43 -22.82 -11.79 0.22
CA GLU A 43 -22.42 -11.85 1.62
C GLU A 43 -21.14 -11.06 1.95
N LYS A 44 -20.31 -10.75 0.96
CA LYS A 44 -19.06 -10.01 1.15
C LYS A 44 -19.33 -8.52 1.31
N LYS A 45 -19.02 -8.01 2.52
CA LYS A 45 -19.12 -6.57 2.85
C LYS A 45 -17.77 -5.87 2.66
N GLY A 46 -17.79 -4.55 2.53
CA GLY A 46 -16.58 -3.75 2.46
C GLY A 46 -16.04 -3.47 1.05
N TYR A 47 -16.74 -3.87 -0.02
CA TYR A 47 -16.35 -3.64 -1.42
C TYR A 47 -17.24 -2.63 -2.14
N SER A 48 -17.70 -1.60 -1.42
CA SER A 48 -18.38 -0.46 -2.06
C SER A 48 -17.40 0.32 -2.95
N VAL A 49 -17.93 1.03 -3.95
CA VAL A 49 -17.12 1.91 -4.84
C VAL A 49 -16.22 2.84 -4.02
N ARG A 50 -16.76 3.46 -2.97
CA ARG A 50 -16.01 4.33 -2.07
C ARG A 50 -14.85 3.60 -1.39
N ASN A 51 -15.09 2.41 -0.85
CA ASN A 51 -14.06 1.66 -0.14
C ASN A 51 -12.98 1.13 -1.10
N LEU A 52 -13.36 0.66 -2.30
CA LEU A 52 -12.41 0.30 -3.35
C LEU A 52 -11.54 1.49 -3.79
N SER A 53 -12.12 2.69 -3.85
CA SER A 53 -11.36 3.93 -4.11
C SER A 53 -10.35 4.22 -3.00
N TYR A 54 -10.70 3.99 -1.72
CA TYR A 54 -9.74 4.10 -0.62
C TYR A 54 -8.64 3.04 -0.67
N MET A 55 -8.95 1.81 -1.09
CA MET A 55 -7.92 0.77 -1.30
C MET A 55 -6.91 1.20 -2.37
N CYS A 56 -7.36 1.84 -3.46
CA CYS A 56 -6.47 2.41 -4.48
C CYS A 56 -5.60 3.54 -3.91
N GLN A 57 -6.19 4.46 -3.14
CA GLN A 57 -5.42 5.54 -2.48
C GLN A 57 -4.41 4.98 -1.48
N PHE A 58 -4.78 3.94 -0.74
CA PHE A 58 -3.93 3.24 0.21
C PHE A 58 -2.71 2.60 -0.47
N ALA A 59 -2.93 1.89 -1.57
CA ALA A 59 -1.86 1.29 -2.36
C ALA A 59 -0.93 2.35 -2.97
N LYS A 60 -1.47 3.46 -3.47
CA LYS A 60 -0.69 4.61 -3.97
C LYS A 60 0.14 5.28 -2.89
N ALA A 61 -0.43 5.43 -1.69
CA ALA A 61 0.24 6.09 -0.57
C ALA A 61 1.40 5.25 0.01
N TYR A 62 1.31 3.92 -0.10
CA TYR A 62 2.25 2.99 0.51
C TYR A 62 2.76 1.93 -0.48
N PRO A 63 3.47 2.30 -1.57
CA PRO A 63 4.14 1.33 -2.42
C PRO A 63 5.25 0.60 -1.65
N LEU A 64 5.76 -0.52 -2.17
CA LEU A 64 6.78 -1.34 -1.48
C LEU A 64 8.02 -0.54 -1.07
N SER A 65 8.46 0.41 -1.88
CA SER A 65 9.59 1.30 -1.57
C SER A 65 9.33 2.13 -0.31
N VAL A 66 8.11 2.68 -0.18
CA VAL A 66 7.68 3.43 1.00
C VAL A 66 7.58 2.52 2.22
N LEU A 67 7.00 1.32 2.08
CA LEU A 67 6.90 0.36 3.19
C LEU A 67 8.28 -0.02 3.74
N ARG A 68 9.25 -0.30 2.87
CA ARG A 68 10.64 -0.61 3.27
C ARG A 68 11.26 0.56 4.03
N LYS A 69 11.11 1.78 3.52
CA LYS A 69 11.64 2.97 4.18
C LYS A 69 11.00 3.22 5.55
N LEU A 70 9.69 3.01 5.67
CA LEU A 70 9.00 3.11 6.96
C LEU A 70 9.51 2.08 7.98
N ILE A 71 9.82 0.85 7.53
CA ILE A 71 10.42 -0.19 8.39
C ILE A 71 11.81 0.24 8.87
N GLU A 72 12.66 0.74 7.98
CA GLU A 72 13.99 1.24 8.32
C GLU A 72 13.93 2.38 9.35
N THR A 73 13.04 3.34 9.12
CA THR A 73 12.80 4.47 10.02
C THR A 73 12.30 4.01 11.38
N ASP A 74 11.34 3.08 11.40
CA ASP A 74 10.77 2.55 12.64
C ASP A 74 11.82 1.77 13.46
N THR A 75 12.67 1.00 12.79
CA THR A 75 13.79 0.27 13.42
C THR A 75 14.79 1.25 14.03
N LYS A 76 15.21 2.29 13.31
CA LYS A 76 16.11 3.33 13.80
C LYS A 76 15.51 4.06 15.00
N SER A 77 14.25 4.45 14.94
CA SER A 77 13.56 5.17 16.03
C SER A 77 13.34 4.33 17.28
N THR A 78 13.35 3.01 17.17
CA THR A 78 13.25 2.10 18.32
C THR A 78 14.61 1.95 19.04
N ILE A 79 15.71 2.11 18.32
CA ILE A 79 17.08 1.95 18.87
C ILE A 79 17.57 3.23 19.55
N THR A 80 17.02 4.39 19.18
CA THR A 80 17.54 5.69 19.62
C THR A 80 16.43 6.55 20.23
N SER A 81 16.76 7.33 21.28
CA SER A 81 15.83 8.15 22.09
C SER A 81 15.06 9.22 21.29
N VAL A 82 14.05 9.84 21.96
CA VAL A 82 13.03 10.77 21.43
C VAL A 82 13.51 11.87 20.46
N GLN A 83 14.76 12.34 20.57
CA GLN A 83 15.33 13.36 19.67
C GLN A 83 15.41 12.88 18.21
N ASN A 84 15.59 11.59 17.97
CA ASN A 84 15.75 11.05 16.62
C ASN A 84 14.44 10.79 15.88
N ILE A 85 13.30 10.85 16.54
CA ILE A 85 12.00 10.74 15.88
C ILE A 85 11.78 11.95 14.98
N THR A 86 12.14 13.14 15.47
CA THR A 86 12.02 14.40 14.71
C THR A 86 12.90 14.38 13.47
N GLU A 87 14.16 13.96 13.60
CA GLU A 87 15.09 13.82 12.47
C GLU A 87 14.61 12.76 11.47
N SER A 88 14.16 11.60 11.96
CA SER A 88 13.63 10.54 11.11
C SER A 88 12.36 10.94 10.35
N VAL A 89 11.50 11.75 10.97
CA VAL A 89 10.30 12.31 10.33
C VAL A 89 10.68 13.34 9.26
N GLN A 90 11.66 14.20 9.55
CA GLN A 90 12.17 15.17 8.57
C GLN A 90 12.83 14.49 7.38
N GLU A 91 13.61 13.44 7.60
CA GLU A 91 14.21 12.64 6.54
C GLU A 91 13.14 12.00 5.64
N LEU A 92 12.07 11.45 6.22
CA LEU A 92 10.93 10.92 5.47
C LEU A 92 10.21 12.00 4.65
N ASN A 93 10.03 13.20 5.21
CA ASN A 93 9.37 14.30 4.53
C ASN A 93 10.19 14.85 3.36
N ASN A 94 11.53 14.84 3.47
CA ASN A 94 12.44 15.31 2.43
C ASN A 94 12.63 14.30 1.29
N THR A 95 12.16 13.07 1.47
CA THR A 95 12.22 12.07 0.41
C THR A 95 11.14 12.37 -0.61
N VAL A 96 11.54 12.91 -1.75
CA VAL A 96 10.69 13.02 -2.92
C VAL A 96 10.53 11.60 -3.48
N PHE A 97 9.42 10.94 -3.18
CA PHE A 97 9.03 9.76 -3.91
C PHE A 97 8.53 10.22 -5.29
N THR A 98 9.43 10.30 -6.24
CA THR A 98 9.05 10.25 -7.65
C THR A 98 8.24 8.96 -7.78
N GLN A 99 6.94 9.12 -8.07
CA GLN A 99 6.13 8.00 -8.50
C GLN A 99 6.78 7.50 -9.79
N GLU A 100 7.65 6.49 -9.67
CA GLU A 100 8.00 5.73 -10.87
C GLU A 100 6.69 5.11 -11.34
N PRO A 101 6.25 5.49 -12.55
CA PRO A 101 5.09 4.82 -13.13
C PRO A 101 5.46 3.34 -13.22
N LEU A 102 4.57 2.45 -12.80
CA LEU A 102 4.63 1.02 -13.08
C LEU A 102 4.68 0.71 -14.61
N ALA A 103 4.93 1.73 -15.44
CA ALA A 103 4.91 1.75 -16.88
C ALA A 103 6.25 1.41 -17.55
N GLN A 104 7.23 0.85 -16.85
CA GLN A 104 8.47 0.40 -17.48
C GLN A 104 8.59 -1.13 -17.65
N ILE A 105 7.47 -1.83 -17.62
CA ILE A 105 7.41 -3.09 -18.37
C ILE A 105 6.83 -2.72 -19.73
N GLN A 106 7.68 -2.29 -20.64
CA GLN A 106 7.32 -2.14 -22.05
C GLN A 106 6.86 -3.52 -22.55
N PRO A 107 5.69 -3.62 -23.18
CA PRO A 107 5.36 -4.81 -23.94
C PRO A 107 6.44 -4.92 -25.03
N ALA A 108 7.15 -6.03 -25.03
CA ALA A 108 8.11 -6.34 -26.07
C ALA A 108 7.43 -6.15 -27.43
N ASP A 109 8.07 -5.36 -28.31
CA ASP A 109 7.65 -5.14 -29.68
C ASP A 109 7.23 -6.47 -30.31
N ASN A 110 5.98 -6.52 -30.77
CA ASN A 110 5.48 -7.56 -31.66
C ASN A 110 6.23 -7.49 -32.99
N LYS A 111 7.45 -7.97 -33.01
CA LYS A 111 8.03 -8.50 -34.26
C LYS A 111 7.53 -9.92 -34.37
N GLU A 112 6.66 -10.15 -35.37
CA GLU A 112 6.35 -11.46 -35.90
C GLU A 112 7.64 -12.22 -36.15
N THR A 113 8.07 -13.00 -35.18
CA THR A 113 9.09 -14.02 -35.42
C THR A 113 8.32 -15.31 -35.60
N THR A 114 8.27 -15.76 -36.84
CA THR A 114 7.84 -17.12 -37.21
C THR A 114 8.60 -18.10 -36.33
N ILE A 115 7.97 -18.57 -35.29
CA ILE A 115 8.50 -19.62 -34.41
C ILE A 115 8.22 -20.92 -35.12
N MET A 116 9.27 -21.50 -35.74
CA MET A 116 9.29 -22.90 -36.13
C MET A 116 8.84 -23.73 -34.92
N GLN A 117 7.82 -24.57 -35.16
CA GLN A 117 7.32 -25.54 -34.16
C GLN A 117 8.41 -26.59 -33.92
N GLU A 118 9.17 -26.38 -32.84
CA GLU A 118 9.89 -27.47 -32.19
C GLU A 118 8.98 -28.19 -31.22
N PRO A 119 9.13 -29.53 -31.04
CA PRO A 119 8.19 -30.32 -30.24
C PRO A 119 8.29 -29.95 -28.76
N LEU A 120 7.17 -29.56 -28.18
CA LEU A 120 6.95 -29.14 -26.79
C LEU A 120 7.14 -30.26 -25.75
N ALA A 121 7.97 -31.25 -25.99
CA ALA A 121 8.02 -32.49 -25.19
C ALA A 121 9.06 -32.50 -24.04
N GLN A 122 9.82 -31.44 -23.79
CA GLN A 122 10.87 -31.42 -22.75
C GLN A 122 11.06 -30.09 -22.01
N ILE A 123 9.97 -29.37 -21.70
CA ILE A 123 10.07 -28.26 -20.77
C ILE A 123 9.67 -28.78 -19.39
N PRO A 124 10.59 -28.90 -18.40
CA PRO A 124 10.20 -29.28 -17.06
C PRO A 124 9.25 -28.22 -16.52
N ASP A 125 8.12 -28.64 -16.01
CA ASP A 125 6.99 -27.92 -15.39
C ASP A 125 7.20 -26.40 -15.16
N VAL A 126 7.19 -25.63 -16.27
CA VAL A 126 7.32 -24.15 -16.26
C VAL A 126 6.17 -23.54 -15.46
N THR A 127 4.99 -24.17 -15.53
CA THR A 127 3.81 -23.71 -14.81
C THR A 127 3.99 -23.84 -13.29
N GLY A 128 4.55 -24.95 -12.81
CA GLY A 128 4.87 -25.13 -11.40
C GLY A 128 5.98 -24.21 -10.91
N THR A 129 6.98 -23.96 -11.75
CA THR A 129 8.07 -23.04 -11.42
C THR A 129 7.58 -21.60 -11.35
N ILE A 130 6.80 -21.12 -12.32
CA ILE A 130 6.19 -19.78 -12.30
C ILE A 130 5.26 -19.62 -11.11
N SER A 131 4.43 -20.62 -10.80
CA SER A 131 3.54 -20.60 -9.66
C SER A 131 4.31 -20.45 -8.34
N ARG A 132 5.43 -21.16 -8.17
CA ARG A 132 6.30 -21.04 -6.99
C ARG A 132 6.95 -19.67 -6.88
N ILE A 133 7.46 -19.12 -7.99
CA ILE A 133 8.06 -17.78 -8.01
C ILE A 133 7.02 -16.73 -7.63
N CYS A 134 5.81 -16.80 -8.17
CA CYS A 134 4.71 -15.90 -7.80
C CYS A 134 4.33 -16.04 -6.32
N GLN A 135 4.29 -17.26 -5.79
CA GLN A 135 3.99 -17.51 -4.39
C GLN A 135 5.05 -16.89 -3.47
N ILE A 136 6.33 -17.10 -3.75
CA ILE A 136 7.45 -16.51 -2.99
C ILE A 136 7.37 -14.98 -3.02
N ALA A 137 7.10 -14.38 -4.19
CA ALA A 137 6.96 -12.94 -4.31
C ALA A 137 5.80 -12.38 -3.47
N ILE A 138 4.66 -13.11 -3.40
CA ILE A 138 3.51 -12.72 -2.57
C ILE A 138 3.85 -12.82 -1.09
N GLU A 139 4.53 -13.88 -0.65
CA GLU A 139 4.96 -14.08 0.73
C GLU A 139 5.95 -13.00 1.18
N ASP A 140 6.88 -12.60 0.32
CA ASP A 140 7.81 -11.51 0.58
C ASP A 140 7.09 -10.15 0.71
N MET A 141 6.13 -9.87 -0.15
CA MET A 141 5.31 -8.65 -0.07
C MET A 141 4.49 -8.63 1.22
N GLU A 142 3.90 -9.76 1.59
CA GLU A 142 3.15 -9.90 2.84
C GLU A 142 4.03 -9.65 4.05
N ARG A 143 5.21 -10.26 4.10
CA ARG A 143 6.18 -10.07 5.18
C ARG A 143 6.59 -8.60 5.32
N ILE A 144 6.90 -7.92 4.21
CA ILE A 144 7.25 -6.49 4.20
C ILE A 144 6.07 -5.67 4.71
N PHE A 145 4.86 -5.91 4.20
CA PHE A 145 3.66 -5.19 4.62
C PHE A 145 3.40 -5.35 6.11
N LEU A 146 3.37 -6.60 6.61
CA LEU A 146 3.08 -6.91 8.01
C LEU A 146 4.13 -6.38 8.99
N SER A 147 5.39 -6.24 8.54
CA SER A 147 6.47 -5.66 9.35
C SER A 147 6.39 -4.14 9.42
N SER A 148 5.66 -3.50 8.53
CA SER A 148 5.60 -2.04 8.45
C SER A 148 4.67 -1.43 9.52
N PRO A 149 4.93 -0.17 9.93
CA PRO A 149 4.01 0.58 10.81
C PRO A 149 2.60 0.68 10.26
N VAL A 150 2.43 0.61 8.94
CA VAL A 150 1.13 0.66 8.25
C VAL A 150 0.20 -0.48 8.69
N ALA A 151 0.74 -1.66 8.99
CA ALA A 151 -0.05 -2.81 9.44
C ALA A 151 -0.58 -2.71 10.88
N ARG A 152 -0.12 -1.74 11.66
CA ARG A 152 -0.38 -1.64 13.10
C ARG A 152 -1.64 -0.87 13.47
N ILE A 153 -2.12 0.04 12.63
CA ILE A 153 -3.35 0.82 12.86
C ILE A 153 -4.52 0.23 12.06
N ASN A 154 -5.74 0.58 12.44
CA ASN A 154 -6.93 0.02 11.80
C ASN A 154 -7.29 0.75 10.49
N TRP A 155 -8.18 0.14 9.68
CA TRP A 155 -8.60 0.69 8.40
C TRP A 155 -9.25 2.07 8.50
N ALA A 156 -10.10 2.29 9.52
CA ALA A 156 -10.75 3.59 9.71
C ALA A 156 -9.71 4.69 9.99
N SER A 157 -8.64 4.38 10.74
CA SER A 157 -7.52 5.31 10.96
C SER A 157 -6.76 5.60 9.67
N HIS A 158 -6.54 4.61 8.79
CA HIS A 158 -5.96 4.86 7.47
C HIS A 158 -6.83 5.77 6.61
N VAL A 159 -8.15 5.56 6.61
CA VAL A 159 -9.08 6.43 5.89
C VAL A 159 -9.00 7.88 6.39
N VAL A 160 -8.89 8.08 7.71
CA VAL A 160 -8.67 9.42 8.30
C VAL A 160 -7.37 10.03 7.80
N ILE A 161 -6.25 9.31 7.86
CA ILE A 161 -4.94 9.80 7.39
C ILE A 161 -4.98 10.12 5.89
N LEU A 162 -5.58 9.27 5.07
CA LEU A 162 -5.64 9.45 3.61
C LEU A 162 -6.52 10.63 3.18
N ASN A 163 -7.50 11.01 3.98
CA ASN A 163 -8.34 12.19 3.73
C ASN A 163 -7.64 13.52 4.05
N ASN A 164 -6.46 13.48 4.66
CA ASN A 164 -5.70 14.67 5.03
C ASN A 164 -4.42 14.77 4.17
N PRO A 165 -4.04 15.95 3.67
CA PRO A 165 -2.85 16.15 2.84
C PRO A 165 -1.57 16.17 3.68
N LEU A 166 -1.31 15.07 4.40
CA LEU A 166 -0.16 14.92 5.28
C LEU A 166 1.05 14.38 4.51
N LEU A 167 2.23 14.93 4.79
CA LEU A 167 3.50 14.39 4.33
C LEU A 167 3.76 13.00 4.96
N LEU A 168 4.60 12.19 4.32
CA LEU A 168 4.84 10.81 4.74
C LEU A 168 5.36 10.70 6.18
N GLY A 169 6.31 11.55 6.57
CA GLY A 169 6.84 11.57 7.94
C GLY A 169 5.76 11.96 8.96
N VAL A 170 4.88 12.90 8.63
CA VAL A 170 3.76 13.29 9.51
C VAL A 170 2.75 12.15 9.64
N ARG A 171 2.46 11.43 8.53
CA ARG A 171 1.63 10.21 8.57
C ARG A 171 2.23 9.15 9.49
N TYR A 172 3.54 8.89 9.34
CA TYR A 172 4.27 7.96 10.19
C TYR A 172 4.18 8.35 11.67
N TRP A 173 4.39 9.64 11.98
CA TRP A 173 4.28 10.14 13.34
C TRP A 173 2.88 9.89 13.93
N TYR A 174 1.80 10.21 13.20
CA TYR A 174 0.44 9.94 13.65
C TYR A 174 0.13 8.44 13.80
N MET A 175 0.68 7.58 12.91
CA MET A 175 0.55 6.13 13.07
C MET A 175 1.20 5.65 14.36
N LYS A 176 2.42 6.10 14.63
CA LYS A 176 3.16 5.76 15.85
C LYS A 176 2.43 6.22 17.10
N GLN A 177 2.02 7.48 17.15
CA GLN A 177 1.24 8.02 18.27
C GLN A 177 -0.09 7.29 18.48
N SER A 178 -0.77 6.92 17.40
CA SER A 178 -2.02 6.14 17.50
C SER A 178 -1.82 4.79 18.16
N VAL A 179 -0.70 4.12 17.89
CA VAL A 179 -0.36 2.83 18.51
C VAL A 179 0.06 3.03 19.97
N GLU A 180 0.94 3.98 20.25
CA GLU A 180 1.47 4.24 21.60
C GLU A 180 0.39 4.71 22.57
N MET A 181 -0.49 5.58 22.12
CA MET A 181 -1.56 6.17 22.94
C MET A 181 -2.90 5.43 22.84
N GLY A 182 -3.00 4.38 22.02
CA GLY A 182 -4.22 3.63 21.82
C GLY A 182 -5.37 4.44 21.22
N TRP A 183 -5.08 5.39 20.32
CA TRP A 183 -6.12 6.25 19.74
C TRP A 183 -7.10 5.48 18.85
N SER A 184 -8.40 5.76 19.07
CA SER A 184 -9.41 5.40 18.08
C SER A 184 -9.29 6.28 16.83
N SER A 185 -9.92 5.88 15.73
CA SER A 185 -9.95 6.70 14.51
C SER A 185 -10.58 8.09 14.72
N ASN A 186 -11.54 8.21 15.62
CA ASN A 186 -12.14 9.50 15.98
C ASN A 186 -11.16 10.40 16.75
N VAL A 187 -10.44 9.83 17.72
CA VAL A 187 -9.40 10.57 18.45
C VAL A 187 -8.29 10.99 17.51
N LEU A 188 -7.80 10.09 16.64
CA LEU A 188 -6.81 10.42 15.62
C LEU A 188 -7.26 11.58 14.72
N LYS A 189 -8.52 11.56 14.27
CA LYS A 189 -9.10 12.65 13.48
C LYS A 189 -9.02 13.99 14.24
N MET A 190 -9.45 14.03 15.49
CA MET A 190 -9.38 15.23 16.33
C MET A 190 -7.94 15.72 16.50
N GLN A 191 -6.97 14.83 16.68
CA GLN A 191 -5.56 15.20 16.84
C GLN A 191 -4.96 15.77 15.52
N ILE A 192 -5.35 15.25 14.37
CA ILE A 192 -4.96 15.80 13.08
C ILE A 192 -5.59 17.18 12.88
N GLU A 193 -6.90 17.33 13.11
CA GLU A 193 -7.63 18.59 12.96
C GLU A 193 -7.10 19.68 13.90
N SER A 194 -6.61 19.31 15.08
CA SER A 194 -5.98 20.23 16.03
C SER A 194 -4.51 20.53 15.76
N ASN A 195 -3.94 20.00 14.66
CA ASN A 195 -2.52 20.15 14.28
C ASN A 195 -1.56 19.76 15.42
N LEU A 196 -1.84 18.62 16.10
CA LEU A 196 -1.03 18.18 17.23
C LEU A 196 0.44 18.01 16.88
N TYR A 197 0.75 17.46 15.70
CA TYR A 197 2.12 17.31 15.21
C TYR A 197 2.90 18.63 15.25
N ASP A 198 2.35 19.67 14.62
CA ASP A 198 3.01 20.98 14.57
C ASP A 198 3.21 21.60 15.96
N ARG A 199 2.25 21.44 16.86
CA ARG A 199 2.34 21.93 18.23
C ARG A 199 3.42 21.24 19.05
N GLN A 200 3.60 19.93 18.87
CA GLN A 200 4.62 19.17 19.61
C GLN A 200 6.03 19.35 19.03
N ILE A 201 6.16 19.39 17.71
CA ILE A 201 7.48 19.44 17.06
C ILE A 201 8.03 20.87 17.00
N LYS A 202 7.17 21.91 16.86
CA LYS A 202 7.62 23.32 16.85
C LYS A 202 7.83 23.90 18.25
N SER A 203 7.46 23.16 19.30
CA SER A 203 7.65 23.58 20.70
C SER A 203 8.97 23.08 21.30
N ILE A 204 9.79 22.38 20.50
CA ILE A 204 11.15 21.93 20.82
C ILE A 204 12.14 22.81 20.09
#